data_85556081178859fe1ee132b2630d0ada
#
_entry.id   85556081178859fe1ee132b2630d0ada
#
_cell.length_a   1.000
_cell.length_b   1.000
_cell.length_c   1.000
_cell.angle_alpha   90.00
_cell.angle_beta   90.00
_cell.angle_gamma   90.00
#
_symmetry.space_group_name_H-M   'P 1'
#
loop_
_entity.id
_entity.type
_entity.pdbx_description
1 polymer ?
#
loop_
_entity_poly.entity_id
_entity_poly.type
_entity_poly.pdbx_seq_one_letter_code
_entity_poly.pdbx_strand_id
1 'polypeptide(L)'
;MAIRSANRTFDVGVQVLIVGAGACGLTAGLAARAAGADVLVLERDETPTGSTSLSSGLIPAAGTRLQREHGVKDTPEQLAEEILAKARGQTDARIVHAVAAASAETIDWLMDDNGIELELLTSFLYPGHSRHRMHGPVNRTGGELEGGLLSAAGRARRRVDSFGGHGD
;
A
#
# COMPACT_ATOMS: atom_id res chain seq x y z
N MET A 1 -16.00 20.06 12.10
CA MET A 1 -15.11 19.72 13.24
C MET A 1 -14.12 20.85 13.38
N ALA A 2 -14.00 21.48 14.55
CA ALA A 2 -13.07 22.61 14.74
C ALA A 2 -11.69 22.11 15.12
N ILE A 3 -10.66 22.56 14.42
CA ILE A 3 -9.26 22.33 14.79
C ILE A 3 -8.97 23.18 16.03
N ARG A 4 -8.48 22.56 17.10
CA ARG A 4 -8.08 23.27 18.33
C ARG A 4 -6.56 23.21 18.46
N SER A 5 -5.95 24.34 18.80
CA SER A 5 -4.54 24.38 19.20
C SER A 5 -4.35 23.63 20.53
N ALA A 6 -3.33 22.81 20.63
CA ALA A 6 -2.96 22.21 21.90
C ALA A 6 -2.15 23.22 22.73
N ASN A 7 -2.61 23.47 23.96
CA ASN A 7 -1.87 24.28 24.95
C ASN A 7 -0.82 23.43 25.68
N ARG A 8 -0.04 22.65 24.95
CA ARG A 8 1.07 21.86 25.52
C ARG A 8 2.20 21.72 24.50
N THR A 9 3.40 21.57 24.97
CA THR A 9 4.56 21.18 24.19
C THR A 9 4.56 19.66 23.99
N PHE A 10 5.04 19.21 22.85
CA PHE A 10 5.26 17.79 22.53
C PHE A 10 6.75 17.54 22.42
N ASP A 11 7.20 16.37 22.88
CA ASP A 11 8.61 15.98 22.86
C ASP A 11 9.07 15.58 21.45
N VAL A 12 8.13 15.20 20.61
CA VAL A 12 8.39 14.77 19.21
C VAL A 12 7.46 15.53 18.26
N GLY A 13 8.03 16.11 17.22
CA GLY A 13 7.30 16.73 16.11
C GLY A 13 7.71 16.07 14.81
N VAL A 14 6.72 15.74 13.96
CA VAL A 14 6.94 15.15 12.63
C VAL A 14 6.08 15.86 11.58
N GLN A 15 6.50 15.81 10.33
CA GLN A 15 5.73 16.40 9.23
C GLN A 15 4.47 15.59 8.90
N VAL A 16 4.56 14.26 9.01
CA VAL A 16 3.46 13.34 8.73
C VAL A 16 3.30 12.36 9.88
N LEU A 17 2.14 12.42 10.54
CA LEU A 17 1.73 11.46 11.56
C LEU A 17 0.68 10.52 10.98
N ILE A 18 0.94 9.21 11.04
CA ILE A 18 0.04 8.16 10.56
C ILE A 18 -0.44 7.35 11.76
N VAL A 19 -1.73 7.10 11.84
CA VAL A 19 -2.35 6.27 12.90
C VAL A 19 -2.84 4.97 12.29
N GLY A 20 -2.23 3.87 12.72
CA GLY A 20 -2.46 2.51 12.24
C GLY A 20 -1.36 2.02 11.29
N ALA A 21 -0.77 0.86 11.61
CA ALA A 21 0.29 0.21 10.85
C ALA A 21 -0.20 -0.95 9.95
N GLY A 22 -1.45 -0.93 9.52
CA GLY A 22 -1.93 -1.81 8.46
C GLY A 22 -1.39 -1.39 7.08
N ALA A 23 -1.71 -2.13 6.02
CA ALA A 23 -1.17 -1.89 4.67
C ALA A 23 -1.33 -0.43 4.21
N CYS A 24 -2.48 0.19 4.46
CA CYS A 24 -2.73 1.58 4.09
C CYS A 24 -1.74 2.54 4.79
N GLY A 25 -1.60 2.42 6.12
CA GLY A 25 -0.72 3.29 6.89
C GLY A 25 0.76 3.08 6.57
N LEU A 26 1.20 1.84 6.43
CA LEU A 26 2.59 1.53 6.06
C LEU A 26 2.92 2.02 4.65
N THR A 27 2.04 1.80 3.67
CA THR A 27 2.23 2.29 2.30
C THR A 27 2.26 3.82 2.25
N ALA A 28 1.36 4.50 2.97
CA ALA A 28 1.37 5.95 3.08
C ALA A 28 2.66 6.47 3.73
N GLY A 29 3.16 5.78 4.76
CA GLY A 29 4.42 6.10 5.42
C GLY A 29 5.62 5.96 4.49
N LEU A 30 5.69 4.88 3.72
CA LEU A 30 6.72 4.66 2.72
C LEU A 30 6.70 5.74 1.64
N ALA A 31 5.51 6.07 1.11
CA ALA A 31 5.35 7.11 0.09
C ALA A 31 5.74 8.51 0.63
N ALA A 32 5.31 8.87 1.82
CA ALA A 32 5.70 10.14 2.45
C ALA A 32 7.22 10.22 2.68
N ARG A 33 7.83 9.12 3.11
CA ARG A 33 9.29 9.02 3.24
C ARG A 33 10.02 9.15 1.92
N ALA A 34 9.52 8.50 0.87
CA ALA A 34 10.08 8.63 -0.48
C ALA A 34 10.03 10.09 -0.99
N ALA A 35 9.02 10.84 -0.58
CA ALA A 35 8.91 12.28 -0.83
C ALA A 35 9.78 13.15 0.10
N GLY A 36 10.59 12.56 0.99
CA GLY A 36 11.51 13.26 1.88
C GLY A 36 10.89 13.77 3.18
N ALA A 37 9.66 13.39 3.52
CA ALA A 37 9.01 13.80 4.75
C ALA A 37 9.54 13.02 5.97
N ASP A 38 9.55 13.70 7.13
CA ASP A 38 9.72 13.05 8.42
C ASP A 38 8.38 12.43 8.86
N VAL A 39 8.38 11.12 9.10
CA VAL A 39 7.16 10.33 9.28
C VAL A 39 7.20 9.54 10.59
N LEU A 40 6.10 9.59 11.32
CA LEU A 40 5.85 8.71 12.47
C LEU A 40 4.59 7.89 12.22
N VAL A 41 4.70 6.57 12.35
CA VAL A 41 3.56 5.65 12.33
C VAL A 41 3.29 5.18 13.75
N LEU A 42 2.07 5.38 14.24
CA LEU A 42 1.60 4.90 15.53
C LEU A 42 0.71 3.68 15.32
N GLU A 43 1.00 2.62 16.04
CA GLU A 43 0.15 1.43 16.12
C GLU A 43 -0.29 1.21 17.58
N ARG A 44 -1.52 0.78 17.75
CA ARG A 44 -2.09 0.51 19.07
C ARG A 44 -1.53 -0.77 19.67
N ASP A 45 -1.39 -1.79 18.84
CA ASP A 45 -0.98 -3.13 19.25
C ASP A 45 0.54 -3.29 19.09
N GLU A 46 1.15 -4.17 19.87
CA GLU A 46 2.59 -4.46 19.80
C GLU A 46 3.03 -4.93 18.41
N THR A 47 2.15 -5.68 17.75
CA THR A 47 2.26 -6.06 16.34
C THR A 47 0.94 -5.77 15.63
N PRO A 48 0.94 -5.25 14.41
CA PRO A 48 -0.28 -5.05 13.65
C PRO A 48 -1.02 -6.38 13.45
N THR A 49 -2.29 -6.43 13.86
CA THR A 49 -3.14 -7.63 13.75
C THR A 49 -4.50 -7.30 13.15
N GLY A 50 -4.52 -6.28 12.29
CA GLY A 50 -5.74 -5.77 11.68
C GLY A 50 -6.18 -6.53 10.42
N SER A 51 -7.02 -5.89 9.62
CA SER A 51 -7.60 -6.48 8.41
C SER A 51 -6.55 -6.94 7.39
N THR A 52 -5.39 -6.30 7.35
CA THR A 52 -4.29 -6.68 6.44
C THR A 52 -3.80 -8.08 6.77
N SER A 53 -3.35 -8.32 8.00
CA SER A 53 -2.78 -9.61 8.42
C SER A 53 -3.79 -10.76 8.36
N LEU A 54 -5.08 -10.46 8.57
CA LEU A 54 -6.16 -11.43 8.52
C LEU A 54 -6.66 -11.74 7.10
N SER A 55 -6.20 -11.01 6.09
CA SER A 55 -6.58 -11.18 4.69
C SER A 55 -5.68 -12.19 3.97
N SER A 56 -5.95 -12.41 2.69
CA SER A 56 -5.06 -13.16 1.80
C SER A 56 -3.91 -12.30 1.24
N GLY A 57 -3.82 -11.03 1.60
CA GLY A 57 -2.78 -10.11 1.12
C GLY A 57 -2.86 -9.79 -0.37
N LEU A 58 -4.03 -9.94 -1.00
CA LEU A 58 -4.20 -9.76 -2.43
C LEU A 58 -4.55 -8.31 -2.78
N ILE A 59 -3.86 -7.77 -3.77
CA ILE A 59 -4.01 -6.42 -4.28
C ILE A 59 -4.46 -6.49 -5.75
N PRO A 60 -5.69 -6.06 -6.09
CA PRO A 60 -6.13 -6.00 -7.47
C PRO A 60 -5.47 -4.83 -8.20
N ALA A 61 -4.82 -5.09 -9.35
CA ALA A 61 -4.20 -4.08 -10.18
C ALA A 61 -4.29 -4.42 -11.67
N ALA A 62 -4.33 -3.41 -12.52
CA ALA A 62 -4.50 -3.56 -13.96
C ALA A 62 -3.38 -2.84 -14.74
N GLY A 63 -2.83 -3.48 -15.77
CA GLY A 63 -1.75 -2.94 -16.59
C GLY A 63 -0.36 -3.09 -15.96
N THR A 64 -0.18 -4.01 -15.02
CA THR A 64 1.10 -4.23 -14.32
C THR A 64 2.15 -4.90 -15.21
N ARG A 65 3.42 -4.80 -14.83
CA ARG A 65 4.52 -5.55 -15.44
C ARG A 65 4.26 -7.06 -15.36
N LEU A 66 3.86 -7.56 -14.20
CA LEU A 66 3.56 -8.98 -14.01
C LEU A 66 2.44 -9.50 -14.92
N GLN A 67 1.40 -8.70 -15.16
CA GLN A 67 0.37 -9.05 -16.14
C GLN A 67 0.93 -9.16 -17.56
N ARG A 68 1.78 -8.23 -17.98
CA ARG A 68 2.42 -8.27 -19.31
C ARG A 68 3.32 -9.49 -19.48
N GLU A 69 4.11 -9.84 -18.46
CA GLU A 69 4.98 -11.02 -18.45
C GLU A 69 4.19 -12.33 -18.58
N HIS A 70 2.97 -12.37 -18.02
CA HIS A 70 2.06 -13.51 -18.12
C HIS A 70 1.12 -13.45 -19.33
N GLY A 71 1.31 -12.50 -20.26
CA GLY A 71 0.49 -12.35 -21.46
C GLY A 71 -0.94 -11.85 -21.19
N VAL A 72 -1.20 -11.32 -20.00
CA VAL A 72 -2.51 -10.75 -19.63
C VAL A 72 -2.59 -9.31 -20.11
N LYS A 73 -3.51 -9.05 -21.05
CA LYS A 73 -3.81 -7.69 -21.53
C LYS A 73 -4.93 -7.11 -20.69
N ASP A 74 -4.64 -6.01 -20.00
CA ASP A 74 -5.58 -5.35 -19.09
C ASP A 74 -5.30 -3.85 -19.02
N THR A 75 -6.30 -3.05 -18.65
CA THR A 75 -6.17 -1.60 -18.48
C THR A 75 -6.85 -1.12 -17.21
N PRO A 76 -6.39 0.02 -16.65
CA PRO A 76 -7.05 0.66 -15.52
C PRO A 76 -8.52 0.99 -15.77
N GLU A 77 -8.87 1.38 -17.00
CA GLU A 77 -10.24 1.70 -17.40
C GLU A 77 -11.13 0.47 -17.29
N GLN A 78 -10.68 -0.68 -17.80
CA GLN A 78 -11.44 -1.94 -17.71
C GLN A 78 -11.62 -2.38 -16.25
N LEU A 79 -10.60 -2.21 -15.41
CA LEU A 79 -10.72 -2.46 -13.96
C LEU A 79 -11.75 -1.55 -13.32
N ALA A 80 -11.72 -0.25 -13.64
CA ALA A 80 -12.66 0.73 -13.10
C ALA A 80 -14.11 0.41 -13.51
N GLU A 81 -14.34 0.09 -14.78
CA GLU A 81 -15.66 -0.28 -15.29
C GLU A 81 -16.25 -1.50 -14.58
N GLU A 82 -15.44 -2.53 -14.35
CA GLU A 82 -15.87 -3.75 -13.65
C GLU A 82 -16.18 -3.49 -12.16
N ILE A 83 -15.38 -2.63 -11.48
CA ILE A 83 -15.67 -2.22 -10.11
C ILE A 83 -16.99 -1.45 -10.05
N LEU A 84 -17.20 -0.48 -10.95
CA LEU A 84 -18.43 0.32 -11.01
C LEU A 84 -19.66 -0.55 -11.28
N ALA A 85 -19.56 -1.48 -12.23
CA ALA A 85 -20.62 -2.43 -12.54
C ALA A 85 -20.99 -3.29 -11.33
N LYS A 86 -19.99 -3.81 -10.61
CA LYS A 86 -20.21 -4.63 -9.41
C LYS A 86 -20.76 -3.83 -8.24
N ALA A 87 -20.35 -2.58 -8.09
CA ALA A 87 -20.79 -1.68 -7.02
C ALA A 87 -22.23 -1.16 -7.20
N ARG A 88 -22.82 -1.31 -8.37
CA ARG A 88 -24.24 -0.93 -8.67
C ARG A 88 -24.60 0.49 -8.22
N GLY A 89 -23.69 1.45 -8.43
CA GLY A 89 -23.87 2.85 -8.05
C GLY A 89 -23.65 3.16 -6.58
N GLN A 90 -23.17 2.22 -5.77
CA GLN A 90 -22.92 2.41 -4.34
C GLN A 90 -21.46 2.79 -4.04
N THR A 91 -20.75 3.40 -5.00
CA THR A 91 -19.38 3.85 -4.83
C THR A 91 -19.14 5.17 -5.55
N ASP A 92 -18.12 5.92 -5.12
CA ASP A 92 -17.69 7.15 -5.80
C ASP A 92 -16.81 6.80 -7.00
N ALA A 93 -17.30 7.09 -8.21
CA ALA A 93 -16.59 6.80 -9.47
C ALA A 93 -15.21 7.49 -9.53
N ARG A 94 -15.06 8.67 -8.94
CA ARG A 94 -13.76 9.39 -8.92
C ARG A 94 -12.72 8.62 -8.16
N ILE A 95 -13.09 8.01 -7.02
CA ILE A 95 -12.19 7.18 -6.21
C ILE A 95 -11.84 5.91 -6.99
N VAL A 96 -12.83 5.26 -7.63
CA VAL A 96 -12.59 4.05 -8.43
C VAL A 96 -11.58 4.31 -9.55
N HIS A 97 -11.78 5.38 -10.34
CA HIS A 97 -10.84 5.72 -11.41
C HIS A 97 -9.44 6.09 -10.88
N ALA A 98 -9.34 6.83 -9.78
CA ALA A 98 -8.06 7.18 -9.18
C ALA A 98 -7.30 5.93 -8.69
N VAL A 99 -7.98 5.01 -8.01
CA VAL A 99 -7.38 3.76 -7.52
C VAL A 99 -6.96 2.86 -8.68
N ALA A 100 -7.82 2.70 -9.69
CA ALA A 100 -7.50 1.89 -10.86
C ALA A 100 -6.30 2.45 -11.62
N ALA A 101 -6.26 3.77 -11.84
CA ALA A 101 -5.16 4.43 -12.55
C ALA A 101 -3.81 4.29 -11.83
N ALA A 102 -3.79 4.37 -10.49
CA ALA A 102 -2.57 4.25 -9.70
C ALA A 102 -2.11 2.78 -9.49
N SER A 103 -2.96 1.80 -9.80
CA SER A 103 -2.77 0.41 -9.34
C SER A 103 -1.49 -0.24 -9.89
N ALA A 104 -1.19 -0.08 -11.17
CA ALA A 104 -0.02 -0.69 -11.80
C ALA A 104 1.29 -0.12 -11.23
N GLU A 105 1.40 1.20 -11.20
CA GLU A 105 2.57 1.91 -10.66
C GLU A 105 2.79 1.56 -9.20
N THR A 106 1.72 1.44 -8.42
CA THR A 106 1.82 1.04 -7.00
C THR A 106 2.39 -0.36 -6.84
N ILE A 107 1.97 -1.34 -7.64
CA ILE A 107 2.52 -2.71 -7.60
C ILE A 107 4.02 -2.69 -7.96
N ASP A 108 4.38 -2.04 -9.06
CA ASP A 108 5.77 -1.96 -9.51
C ASP A 108 6.64 -1.24 -8.47
N TRP A 109 6.16 -0.12 -7.88
CA TRP A 109 6.84 0.61 -6.81
C TRP A 109 7.02 -0.22 -5.51
N LEU A 110 6.01 -0.99 -5.11
CA LEU A 110 6.11 -1.89 -3.95
C LEU A 110 7.22 -2.93 -4.16
N MET A 111 7.34 -3.46 -5.36
CA MET A 111 8.35 -4.46 -5.71
C MET A 111 9.74 -3.86 -5.86
N ASP A 112 9.88 -2.83 -6.69
CA ASP A 112 11.18 -2.32 -7.12
C ASP A 112 11.84 -1.43 -6.06
N ASP A 113 11.08 -0.50 -5.48
CA ASP A 113 11.64 0.48 -4.53
C ASP A 113 11.56 -0.01 -3.08
N ASN A 114 10.57 -0.86 -2.75
CA ASN A 114 10.33 -1.30 -1.38
C ASN A 114 10.68 -2.77 -1.14
N GLY A 115 11.02 -3.54 -2.20
CA GLY A 115 11.45 -4.93 -2.10
C GLY A 115 10.37 -5.85 -1.54
N ILE A 116 9.09 -5.57 -1.85
CA ILE A 116 7.97 -6.45 -1.53
C ILE A 116 7.85 -7.49 -2.64
N GLU A 117 7.98 -8.76 -2.30
CA GLU A 117 7.84 -9.84 -3.28
C GLU A 117 6.36 -10.12 -3.56
N LEU A 118 5.92 -9.87 -4.79
CA LEU A 118 4.54 -10.10 -5.23
C LEU A 118 4.53 -10.95 -6.50
N GLU A 119 3.52 -11.81 -6.61
CA GLU A 119 3.23 -12.63 -7.78
C GLU A 119 1.84 -12.33 -8.33
N LEU A 120 1.64 -12.49 -9.65
CA LEU A 120 0.31 -12.48 -10.24
C LEU A 120 -0.35 -13.86 -10.04
N LEU A 121 -1.52 -13.89 -9.42
CA LEU A 121 -2.31 -15.11 -9.29
C LEU A 121 -3.02 -15.44 -10.61
N THR A 122 -2.58 -16.50 -11.27
CA THR A 122 -3.18 -17.01 -12.52
C THR A 122 -3.97 -18.30 -12.32
N SER A 123 -3.95 -18.87 -11.11
CA SER A 123 -4.61 -20.15 -10.81
C SER A 123 -6.14 -20.04 -10.68
N PHE A 124 -6.68 -18.85 -10.48
CA PHE A 124 -8.13 -18.61 -10.49
C PHE A 124 -8.46 -17.20 -10.94
N LEU A 125 -9.66 -17.02 -11.46
CA LEU A 125 -10.20 -15.71 -11.80
C LEU A 125 -11.13 -15.24 -10.68
N TYR A 126 -10.81 -14.09 -10.08
CA TYR A 126 -11.61 -13.55 -8.98
C TYR A 126 -13.03 -13.15 -9.46
N PRO A 127 -14.09 -13.49 -8.71
CA PRO A 127 -15.46 -13.20 -9.13
C PRO A 127 -15.72 -11.72 -9.43
N GLY A 128 -16.14 -11.43 -10.64
CA GLY A 128 -16.36 -10.07 -11.13
C GLY A 128 -15.19 -9.46 -11.90
N HIS A 129 -14.07 -10.17 -12.01
CA HIS A 129 -12.96 -9.78 -12.87
C HIS A 129 -12.97 -10.55 -14.18
N SER A 130 -12.71 -9.89 -15.29
CA SER A 130 -12.52 -10.53 -16.61
C SER A 130 -11.07 -10.90 -16.89
N ARG A 131 -10.13 -10.47 -16.03
CA ARG A 131 -8.69 -10.71 -16.16
C ARG A 131 -8.10 -11.13 -14.81
N HIS A 132 -6.95 -11.80 -14.86
CA HIS A 132 -6.15 -12.06 -13.65
C HIS A 132 -5.54 -10.75 -13.18
N ARG A 133 -5.96 -10.27 -12.02
CA ARG A 133 -5.55 -8.97 -11.44
C ARG A 133 -5.04 -9.06 -10.02
N MET A 134 -5.16 -10.22 -9.39
CA MET A 134 -4.75 -10.37 -8.00
C MET A 134 -3.25 -10.54 -7.92
N HIS A 135 -2.59 -9.56 -7.31
CA HIS A 135 -1.19 -9.60 -6.96
C HIS A 135 -1.08 -9.85 -5.46
N GLY A 136 -0.20 -10.73 -5.05
CA GLY A 136 -0.03 -11.05 -3.64
C GLY A 136 1.29 -11.72 -3.35
N PRO A 137 1.62 -11.85 -2.06
CA PRO A 137 2.82 -12.55 -1.64
C PRO A 137 2.74 -14.04 -1.98
N VAL A 138 3.90 -14.70 -2.04
CA VAL A 138 4.05 -16.11 -2.44
C VAL A 138 3.15 -17.05 -1.64
N ASN A 139 3.09 -16.89 -0.33
CA ASN A 139 2.24 -17.72 0.54
C ASN A 139 0.77 -17.24 0.61
N ARG A 140 0.43 -16.15 -0.08
CA ARG A 140 -0.94 -15.62 -0.16
C ARG A 140 -1.56 -15.35 1.21
N THR A 141 -0.79 -14.74 2.10
CA THR A 141 -1.24 -14.33 3.42
C THR A 141 -1.04 -12.83 3.62
N GLY A 142 -2.01 -12.20 4.27
CA GLY A 142 -1.91 -10.79 4.62
C GLY A 142 -0.79 -10.50 5.62
N GLY A 143 -0.48 -11.46 6.48
CA GLY A 143 0.66 -11.38 7.39
C GLY A 143 2.01 -11.28 6.67
N GLU A 144 2.19 -12.00 5.54
CA GLU A 144 3.39 -11.89 4.72
C GLU A 144 3.49 -10.52 4.05
N LEU A 145 2.40 -10.02 3.46
CA LEU A 145 2.35 -8.66 2.90
C LEU A 145 2.68 -7.61 3.96
N GLU A 146 2.07 -7.69 5.13
CA GLU A 146 2.30 -6.76 6.23
C GLU A 146 3.73 -6.83 6.76
N GLY A 147 4.28 -8.03 6.91
CA GLY A 147 5.68 -8.26 7.27
C GLY A 147 6.67 -7.64 6.28
N GLY A 148 6.39 -7.74 4.98
CA GLY A 148 7.14 -7.09 3.92
C GLY A 148 7.11 -5.56 4.06
N LEU A 149 5.94 -4.98 4.25
CA LEU A 149 5.76 -3.54 4.44
C LEU A 149 6.45 -3.02 5.71
N LEU A 150 6.36 -3.75 6.83
CA LEU A 150 7.07 -3.41 8.07
C LEU A 150 8.59 -3.47 7.89
N SER A 151 9.08 -4.47 7.19
CA SER A 151 10.52 -4.59 6.88
C SER A 151 11.00 -3.44 6.01
N ALA A 152 10.23 -3.04 5.00
CA ALA A 152 10.52 -1.87 4.16
C ALA A 152 10.56 -0.58 4.99
N ALA A 153 9.57 -0.37 5.86
CA ALA A 153 9.53 0.79 6.77
C ALA A 153 10.74 0.81 7.73
N GLY A 154 11.15 -0.36 8.25
CA GLY A 154 12.34 -0.49 9.09
C GLY A 154 13.64 -0.17 8.36
N ARG A 155 13.78 -0.56 7.09
CA ARG A 155 14.94 -0.17 6.26
C ARG A 155 14.96 1.33 5.98
N ALA A 156 13.83 1.95 5.73
CA ALA A 156 13.71 3.38 5.52
C ALA A 156 14.16 4.18 6.76
N ARG A 157 13.82 3.72 7.97
CA ARG A 157 14.24 4.33 9.23
C ARG A 157 15.78 4.32 9.40
N ARG A 158 16.46 3.23 9.07
CA ARG A 158 17.93 3.11 9.21
C ARG A 158 18.71 4.08 8.31
N ARG A 159 18.16 4.49 7.17
CA ARG A 159 18.78 5.47 6.28
C ARG A 159 18.86 6.87 6.90
N VAL A 160 17.92 7.23 7.76
CA VAL A 160 17.93 8.57 8.42
C VAL A 160 18.94 8.62 9.56
N ASP A 161 19.07 7.54 10.33
CA ASP A 161 20.03 7.48 11.42
C ASP A 161 21.49 7.52 10.91
N SER A 162 21.76 7.14 9.66
CA SER A 162 23.09 7.23 9.06
C SER A 162 23.45 8.61 8.49
N PHE A 163 22.48 9.52 8.34
CA PHE A 163 22.74 10.91 7.93
C PHE A 163 22.87 11.89 9.09
N GLY A 164 22.52 11.48 10.32
CA GLY A 164 22.60 12.29 11.53
C GLY A 164 23.94 12.25 12.28
N GLY A 165 24.96 11.65 11.72
CA GLY A 165 26.28 11.48 12.35
C GLY A 165 27.38 12.35 11.75
N HIS A 166 27.16 13.65 11.57
CA HIS A 166 28.25 14.63 11.39
C HIS A 166 27.78 15.98 11.95
N GLY A 167 28.14 16.23 13.17
CA GLY A 167 28.00 17.50 13.82
C GLY A 167 28.93 17.52 15.04
N ASP A 168 30.15 17.93 14.83
CA ASP A 168 31.00 18.52 15.85
C ASP A 168 30.53 19.93 16.14
#